data_3de1904d321afff2c57850891c6836a4
#
_entry.id   3de1904d321afff2c57850891c6836a4
#
_cell.length_a   1.000
_cell.length_b   1.000
_cell.length_c   1.000
_cell.angle_alpha   90.00
_cell.angle_beta   90.00
_cell.angle_gamma   90.00
#
_symmetry.space_group_name_H-M   'P 1'
#
loop_
_entity.id
_entity.type
_entity.pdbx_description
1 polymer ?
#
loop_
_entity_poly.entity_id
_entity_poly.type
_entity_poly.pdbx_seq_one_letter_code
_entity_poly.pdbx_strand_id
1 'polypeptide(L)'
;MVRAFSVIANGGYLIDPYYISKIEDRNGNIIYSHADFLNIVDIKKITAFPWLDTLEMNIKKPYFLIEPLFKEHRVIDERIAFLTNDVLKEFMTKGTAGRKSAILNRKDIGGKTGTTNDAVSTWFSGFHDDLATTVWVGTDDFSSLGENEYGSTIALPIWINYMRDALENLEVKERNIPEGISFVKVNKKTGEIDNSLDVQTYFELILDENLED
;
A
#
# COMPACT_ATOMS: atom_id res chain seq x y z
N MET A 1 -0.52 6.33 9.05
CA MET A 1 -1.50 5.64 8.18
C MET A 1 -0.94 5.42 6.77
N VAL A 2 -0.58 6.45 6.01
CA VAL A 2 -0.12 6.28 4.61
C VAL A 2 1.02 5.28 4.47
N ARG A 3 2.04 5.32 5.37
CA ARG A 3 3.16 4.37 5.38
C ARG A 3 2.71 2.91 5.55
N ALA A 4 1.68 2.64 6.36
CA ALA A 4 1.15 1.29 6.54
C ALA A 4 0.39 0.80 5.28
N PHE A 5 -0.40 1.68 4.66
CA PHE A 5 -1.10 1.34 3.42
C PHE A 5 -0.13 1.17 2.23
N SER A 6 0.99 1.90 2.21
CA SER A 6 2.01 1.71 1.17
C SER A 6 2.67 0.33 1.23
N VAL A 7 2.81 -0.27 2.41
CA VAL A 7 3.33 -1.64 2.57
C VAL A 7 2.42 -2.66 1.88
N ILE A 8 1.11 -2.52 2.03
CA ILE A 8 0.13 -3.39 1.36
C ILE A 8 0.13 -3.10 -0.15
N ALA A 9 0.21 -1.81 -0.52
CA ALA A 9 0.21 -1.38 -1.90
C ALA A 9 1.40 -1.89 -2.71
N ASN A 10 2.57 -2.04 -2.11
CA ASN A 10 3.82 -2.39 -2.81
C ASN A 10 4.27 -3.84 -2.63
N GLY A 11 3.44 -4.72 -2.09
CA GLY A 11 3.77 -6.15 -1.92
C GLY A 11 4.56 -6.48 -0.67
N GLY A 12 4.42 -5.68 0.39
CA GLY A 12 4.97 -5.99 1.72
C GLY A 12 6.23 -5.23 2.11
N TYR A 13 6.71 -4.31 1.27
CA TYR A 13 7.93 -3.55 1.54
C TYR A 13 7.66 -2.29 2.36
N LEU A 14 8.48 -2.07 3.40
CA LEU A 14 8.42 -0.86 4.21
C LEU A 14 9.14 0.29 3.49
N ILE A 15 8.46 1.44 3.38
CA ILE A 15 8.99 2.66 2.79
C ILE A 15 9.36 3.63 3.91
N ASP A 16 10.55 4.20 3.86
CA ASP A 16 10.96 5.29 4.75
C ASP A 16 10.60 6.64 4.13
N PRO A 17 9.61 7.37 4.71
CA PRO A 17 9.17 8.64 4.17
C PRO A 17 10.21 9.74 4.42
N TYR A 18 10.32 10.67 3.50
CA TYR A 18 11.13 11.88 3.65
C TYR A 18 10.31 13.10 3.22
N TYR A 19 10.64 14.28 3.79
CA TYR A 19 9.94 15.53 3.52
C TYR A 19 10.69 16.43 2.55
N ILE A 20 12.03 16.31 2.52
CA ILE A 20 12.89 17.16 1.72
C ILE A 20 13.63 16.28 0.72
N SER A 21 13.32 16.44 -0.57
CA SER A 21 13.99 15.71 -1.65
C SER A 21 15.32 16.34 -2.02
N LYS A 22 15.37 17.69 -2.04
CA LYS A 22 16.55 18.47 -2.46
C LYS A 22 16.54 19.86 -1.82
N ILE A 23 17.74 20.39 -1.52
CA ILE A 23 17.97 21.79 -1.15
C ILE A 23 19.01 22.36 -2.10
N GLU A 24 18.71 23.51 -2.69
CA GLU A 24 19.60 24.22 -3.59
C GLU A 24 19.93 25.62 -3.04
N ASP A 25 21.16 26.11 -3.32
CA ASP A 25 21.53 27.50 -3.07
C ASP A 25 20.95 28.44 -4.16
N ARG A 26 21.22 29.75 -4.01
CA ARG A 26 20.74 30.77 -4.97
C ARG A 26 21.32 30.63 -6.38
N ASN A 27 22.41 29.88 -6.51
CA ASN A 27 23.10 29.66 -7.78
C ASN A 27 22.70 28.34 -8.45
N GLY A 28 21.79 27.57 -7.81
CA GLY A 28 21.35 26.27 -8.29
C GLY A 28 22.29 25.11 -7.87
N ASN A 29 23.26 25.34 -7.00
CA ASN A 29 24.10 24.26 -6.49
C ASN A 29 23.32 23.45 -5.47
N ILE A 30 23.37 22.12 -5.59
CA ILE A 30 22.71 21.19 -4.65
C ILE A 30 23.49 21.18 -3.34
N ILE A 31 22.85 21.64 -2.25
CA ILE A 31 23.37 21.57 -0.87
C ILE A 31 23.02 20.23 -0.23
N TYR A 32 21.84 19.70 -0.55
CA TYR A 32 21.33 18.43 -0.05
C TYR A 32 20.49 17.74 -1.12
N SER A 33 20.70 16.44 -1.26
CA SER A 33 19.84 15.55 -2.05
C SER A 33 19.56 14.28 -1.24
N HIS A 34 18.30 13.90 -1.10
CA HIS A 34 17.91 12.67 -0.40
C HIS A 34 18.51 11.43 -1.08
N ALA A 35 18.51 11.39 -2.39
CA ALA A 35 19.10 10.29 -3.16
C ALA A 35 20.61 10.17 -2.92
N ASP A 36 21.34 11.30 -2.90
CA ASP A 36 22.79 11.31 -2.62
C ASP A 36 23.09 10.95 -1.17
N PHE A 37 22.23 11.42 -0.23
CA PHE A 37 22.34 11.07 1.19
C PHE A 37 22.21 9.56 1.42
N LEU A 38 21.26 8.88 0.79
CA LEU A 38 21.13 7.43 0.85
C LEU A 38 22.40 6.73 0.35
N ASN A 39 22.95 7.18 -0.77
CA ASN A 39 24.18 6.63 -1.33
C ASN A 39 25.39 6.82 -0.39
N ILE A 40 25.50 7.98 0.28
CA ILE A 40 26.62 8.31 1.18
C ILE A 40 26.50 7.58 2.52
N VAL A 41 25.29 7.52 3.08
CA VAL A 41 25.06 6.90 4.39
C VAL A 41 25.31 5.40 4.33
N ASP A 42 24.89 4.74 3.28
CA ASP A 42 25.11 3.30 3.13
C ASP A 42 26.59 2.95 3.02
N ILE A 43 27.37 3.71 2.25
CA ILE A 43 28.82 3.51 2.14
C ILE A 43 29.52 3.75 3.49
N LYS A 44 29.17 4.83 4.21
CA LYS A 44 29.81 5.14 5.51
C LYS A 44 29.44 4.15 6.62
N LYS A 45 28.19 3.64 6.63
CA LYS A 45 27.79 2.59 7.58
C LYS A 45 28.51 1.28 7.32
N ILE A 46 28.69 0.92 6.05
CA ILE A 46 29.39 -0.30 5.66
C ILE A 46 30.87 -0.24 6.07
N THR A 47 31.52 0.90 5.88
CA THR A 47 32.93 1.10 6.27
C THR A 47 33.16 1.25 7.79
N ALA A 48 32.11 1.47 8.57
CA ALA A 48 32.19 1.57 10.03
C ALA A 48 32.16 0.22 10.77
N PHE A 49 31.94 -0.89 10.05
CA PHE A 49 31.98 -2.23 10.67
C PHE A 49 33.36 -2.90 10.47
N PRO A 50 34.16 -3.12 11.53
CA PRO A 50 35.53 -3.67 11.44
C PRO A 50 35.63 -5.06 10.78
N TRP A 51 34.52 -5.82 10.74
CA TRP A 51 34.47 -7.15 10.12
C TRP A 51 34.25 -7.12 8.60
N LEU A 52 33.90 -5.95 8.05
CA LEU A 52 33.75 -5.75 6.60
C LEU A 52 35.08 -5.54 5.89
N ASP A 53 36.13 -5.13 6.61
CA ASP A 53 37.50 -4.99 6.09
C ASP A 53 38.12 -6.35 5.71
N THR A 54 37.52 -7.47 6.13
CA THR A 54 37.96 -8.82 5.79
C THR A 54 37.33 -9.36 4.50
N LEU A 55 36.36 -8.66 3.95
CA LEU A 55 35.77 -8.98 2.66
C LEU A 55 36.46 -8.14 1.58
N GLU A 56 37.35 -8.74 0.82
CA GLU A 56 37.91 -8.15 -0.43
C GLU A 56 36.79 -7.90 -1.46
N MET A 57 35.91 -6.94 -1.17
CA MET A 57 34.90 -6.48 -2.12
C MET A 57 35.49 -5.37 -2.97
N ASN A 58 35.80 -5.70 -4.20
CA ASN A 58 36.18 -4.77 -5.24
C ASN A 58 34.94 -3.92 -5.61
N ILE A 59 34.63 -2.90 -4.77
CA ILE A 59 33.42 -2.08 -4.88
C ILE A 59 33.56 -1.12 -6.09
N LYS A 60 33.43 -1.65 -7.29
CA LYS A 60 33.28 -0.84 -8.52
C LYS A 60 31.83 -0.48 -8.88
N LYS A 61 30.82 -0.98 -8.11
CA LYS A 61 29.42 -0.68 -8.36
C LYS A 61 28.65 -0.51 -7.05
N PRO A 62 28.34 0.72 -6.62
CA PRO A 62 27.52 0.98 -5.42
C PRO A 62 26.09 0.40 -5.50
N TYR A 63 25.58 0.12 -6.70
CA TYR A 63 24.23 -0.43 -6.94
C TYR A 63 24.05 -1.88 -6.42
N PHE A 64 25.11 -2.65 -6.26
CA PHE A 64 25.02 -4.03 -5.79
C PHE A 64 24.59 -4.15 -4.31
N LEU A 65 24.91 -3.13 -3.49
CA LEU A 65 24.57 -3.13 -2.07
C LEU A 65 23.22 -2.48 -1.76
N ILE A 66 22.67 -1.69 -2.69
CA ILE A 66 21.41 -0.98 -2.51
C ILE A 66 20.23 -1.93 -2.78
N GLU A 67 20.30 -2.77 -3.81
CA GLU A 67 19.23 -3.74 -4.09
C GLU A 67 18.94 -4.72 -2.94
N PRO A 68 19.95 -5.34 -2.26
CA PRO A 68 19.71 -6.18 -1.10
C PRO A 68 19.10 -5.43 0.09
N LEU A 69 19.56 -4.19 0.36
CA LEU A 69 19.05 -3.39 1.48
C LEU A 69 17.57 -3.03 1.31
N PHE A 70 17.12 -2.74 0.09
CA PHE A 70 15.70 -2.51 -0.19
C PHE A 70 14.88 -3.81 -0.21
N LYS A 71 15.44 -4.94 -0.66
CA LYS A 71 14.77 -6.25 -0.60
C LYS A 71 14.63 -6.79 0.83
N GLU A 72 15.55 -6.47 1.72
CA GLU A 72 15.52 -6.90 3.12
C GLU A 72 14.46 -6.19 3.99
N HIS A 73 13.81 -5.16 3.46
CA HIS A 73 12.75 -4.43 4.19
C HIS A 73 11.34 -4.91 3.88
N ARG A 74 11.16 -6.13 3.36
CA ARG A 74 9.84 -6.74 3.31
C ARG A 74 9.42 -7.11 4.73
N VAL A 75 8.41 -6.43 5.25
CA VAL A 75 7.90 -6.56 6.63
C VAL A 75 6.62 -7.38 6.71
N ILE A 76 6.00 -7.66 5.58
CA ILE A 76 4.84 -8.54 5.44
C ILE A 76 5.13 -9.52 4.29
N ASP A 77 4.80 -10.80 4.48
CA ASP A 77 4.86 -11.81 3.42
C ASP A 77 4.10 -11.32 2.17
N GLU A 78 4.65 -11.60 0.99
CA GLU A 78 4.08 -11.17 -0.30
C GLU A 78 2.67 -11.65 -0.50
N ARG A 79 2.40 -12.90 -0.13
CA ARG A 79 1.10 -13.54 -0.25
C ARG A 79 0.06 -12.86 0.66
N ILE A 80 0.48 -12.54 1.90
CA ILE A 80 -0.39 -11.83 2.86
C ILE A 80 -0.65 -10.40 2.40
N ALA A 81 0.37 -9.70 1.88
CA ALA A 81 0.20 -8.37 1.30
C ALA A 81 -0.74 -8.42 0.09
N PHE A 82 -0.63 -9.44 -0.76
CA PHE A 82 -1.48 -9.65 -1.94
C PHE A 82 -2.94 -9.89 -1.54
N LEU A 83 -3.21 -10.85 -0.64
CA LEU A 83 -4.56 -11.14 -0.16
C LEU A 83 -5.21 -9.93 0.54
N THR A 84 -4.43 -9.21 1.37
CA THR A 84 -4.91 -8.00 2.02
C THR A 84 -5.26 -6.90 0.99
N ASN A 85 -4.42 -6.76 -0.05
CA ASN A 85 -4.66 -5.84 -1.15
C ASN A 85 -5.96 -6.19 -1.89
N ASP A 86 -6.18 -7.47 -2.17
CA ASP A 86 -7.38 -7.96 -2.86
C ASP A 86 -8.66 -7.66 -2.07
N VAL A 87 -8.68 -7.96 -0.76
CA VAL A 87 -9.80 -7.61 0.13
C VAL A 87 -10.09 -6.10 0.14
N LEU A 88 -9.03 -5.26 0.13
CA LEU A 88 -9.19 -3.81 0.11
C LEU A 88 -9.67 -3.29 -1.26
N LYS A 89 -9.34 -3.96 -2.36
CA LYS A 89 -9.91 -3.68 -3.69
C LYS A 89 -11.38 -4.08 -3.75
N GLU A 90 -11.73 -5.21 -3.15
CA GLU A 90 -13.12 -5.65 -3.08
C GLU A 90 -13.99 -4.66 -2.30
N PHE A 91 -13.49 -4.08 -1.22
CA PHE A 91 -14.16 -2.99 -0.50
C PHE A 91 -14.47 -1.78 -1.40
N MET A 92 -13.57 -1.47 -2.35
CA MET A 92 -13.76 -0.36 -3.31
C MET A 92 -14.75 -0.68 -4.43
N THR A 93 -15.06 -1.94 -4.68
CA THR A 93 -15.98 -2.35 -5.76
C THR A 93 -17.33 -2.81 -5.23
N LYS A 94 -17.34 -3.66 -4.23
CA LYS A 94 -18.56 -4.29 -3.66
C LYS A 94 -18.95 -3.72 -2.30
N GLY A 95 -18.00 -3.13 -1.56
CA GLY A 95 -18.18 -2.64 -0.20
C GLY A 95 -18.80 -1.24 -0.09
N THR A 96 -18.68 -0.63 1.08
CA THR A 96 -19.26 0.68 1.42
C THR A 96 -18.77 1.82 0.50
N ALA A 97 -17.58 1.71 -0.06
CA ALA A 97 -17.02 2.69 -0.99
C ALA A 97 -17.49 2.50 -2.44
N GLY A 98 -17.93 1.29 -2.82
CA GLY A 98 -18.11 0.87 -4.22
C GLY A 98 -18.93 1.80 -5.10
N ARG A 99 -20.08 2.27 -4.60
CA ARG A 99 -20.93 3.19 -5.37
C ARG A 99 -20.24 4.52 -5.68
N LYS A 100 -19.49 5.08 -4.72
CA LYS A 100 -18.83 6.39 -4.86
C LYS A 100 -17.55 6.29 -5.66
N SER A 101 -16.75 5.24 -5.46
CA SER A 101 -15.49 5.00 -6.17
C SER A 101 -15.68 4.58 -7.62
N ALA A 102 -16.88 4.12 -8.01
CA ALA A 102 -17.19 3.73 -9.39
C ALA A 102 -16.92 4.84 -10.43
N ILE A 103 -16.95 6.11 -10.01
CA ILE A 103 -16.62 7.25 -10.88
C ILE A 103 -15.17 7.23 -11.37
N LEU A 104 -14.26 6.59 -10.64
CA LEU A 104 -12.86 6.44 -11.04
C LEU A 104 -12.68 5.41 -12.16
N ASN A 105 -13.66 4.53 -12.36
CA ASN A 105 -13.65 3.44 -13.35
C ASN A 105 -12.34 2.63 -13.30
N ARG A 106 -11.87 2.32 -12.07
CA ARG A 106 -10.61 1.60 -11.82
C ARG A 106 -10.84 0.41 -10.90
N LYS A 107 -10.17 -0.71 -11.20
CA LYS A 107 -10.21 -1.95 -10.43
C LYS A 107 -8.89 -2.23 -9.68
N ASP A 108 -7.89 -1.39 -9.89
CA ASP A 108 -6.55 -1.48 -9.31
C ASP A 108 -6.34 -0.57 -8.09
N ILE A 109 -7.43 -0.02 -7.55
CA ILE A 109 -7.43 0.79 -6.33
C ILE A 109 -8.00 0.01 -5.16
N GLY A 110 -7.33 0.10 -4.02
CA GLY A 110 -7.78 -0.46 -2.74
C GLY A 110 -7.92 0.60 -1.67
N GLY A 111 -8.69 0.33 -0.63
CA GLY A 111 -8.81 1.30 0.46
C GLY A 111 -9.79 0.90 1.54
N LYS A 112 -9.81 1.71 2.62
CA LYS A 112 -10.68 1.50 3.78
C LYS A 112 -11.09 2.81 4.42
N THR A 113 -12.35 2.90 4.81
CA THR A 113 -12.88 3.99 5.66
C THR A 113 -12.53 3.76 7.12
N GLY A 114 -12.36 4.83 7.86
CA GLY A 114 -12.34 4.86 9.32
C GLY A 114 -13.26 5.96 9.85
N THR A 115 -13.94 5.69 10.95
CA THR A 115 -14.76 6.67 11.66
C THR A 115 -14.57 6.41 13.14
N THR A 116 -14.24 7.44 13.91
CA THR A 116 -14.20 7.36 15.37
C THR A 116 -15.61 7.36 15.96
N ASN A 117 -15.73 6.93 17.21
CA ASN A 117 -16.97 7.06 17.95
C ASN A 117 -17.45 8.52 17.92
N ASP A 118 -18.75 8.72 17.90
CA ASP A 118 -19.41 10.03 17.84
C ASP A 118 -19.02 10.91 16.65
N ALA A 119 -18.45 10.31 15.59
CA ALA A 119 -18.00 11.00 14.38
C ALA A 119 -17.06 12.18 14.67
N VAL A 120 -16.18 12.06 15.66
CA VAL A 120 -15.20 13.12 16.04
C VAL A 120 -14.15 13.30 14.93
N SER A 121 -13.78 12.21 14.26
CA SER A 121 -12.95 12.28 13.07
C SER A 121 -13.27 11.17 12.08
N THR A 122 -13.05 11.45 10.81
CA THR A 122 -13.26 10.52 9.71
C THR A 122 -11.99 10.34 8.91
N TRP A 123 -11.79 9.12 8.43
CA TRP A 123 -10.61 8.70 7.68
C TRP A 123 -10.99 7.99 6.41
N PHE A 124 -10.18 8.17 5.40
CA PHE A 124 -10.07 7.26 4.29
C PHE A 124 -8.60 7.06 3.94
N SER A 125 -8.14 5.83 3.95
CA SER A 125 -6.81 5.45 3.46
C SER A 125 -6.98 4.52 2.29
N GLY A 126 -6.34 4.83 1.19
CA GLY A 126 -6.41 4.02 -0.02
C GLY A 126 -5.16 4.17 -0.87
N PHE A 127 -5.07 3.32 -1.88
CA PHE A 127 -3.88 3.22 -2.71
C PHE A 127 -4.19 2.74 -4.13
N HIS A 128 -3.26 3.01 -5.00
CA HIS A 128 -2.90 2.35 -6.24
C HIS A 128 -1.50 1.75 -6.05
N ASP A 129 -1.04 0.87 -6.92
CA ASP A 129 0.30 0.25 -6.81
C ASP A 129 1.45 1.27 -6.68
N ASP A 130 1.33 2.42 -7.32
CA ASP A 130 2.36 3.47 -7.32
C ASP A 130 2.06 4.63 -6.35
N LEU A 131 0.91 4.65 -5.69
CA LEU A 131 0.47 5.80 -4.89
C LEU A 131 -0.40 5.37 -3.71
N ALA A 132 -0.02 5.77 -2.50
CA ALA A 132 -0.84 5.61 -1.31
C ALA A 132 -1.21 6.99 -0.74
N THR A 133 -2.48 7.18 -0.39
CA THR A 133 -3.01 8.44 0.11
C THR A 133 -3.93 8.22 1.30
N THR A 134 -3.82 9.08 2.31
CA THR A 134 -4.71 9.09 3.46
C THR A 134 -5.34 10.47 3.59
N VAL A 135 -6.65 10.49 3.76
CA VAL A 135 -7.43 11.68 4.10
C VAL A 135 -7.94 11.55 5.52
N TRP A 136 -7.75 12.58 6.30
CA TRP A 136 -8.31 12.75 7.62
C TRP A 136 -9.11 14.05 7.68
N VAL A 137 -10.27 14.00 8.31
CA VAL A 137 -11.09 15.18 8.59
C VAL A 137 -11.54 15.09 10.05
N GLY A 138 -11.35 16.17 10.78
CA GLY A 138 -11.70 16.31 12.18
C GLY A 138 -11.65 17.78 12.60
N THR A 139 -12.04 18.06 13.84
CA THR A 139 -11.96 19.38 14.47
C THR A 139 -10.80 19.41 15.46
N ASP A 140 -10.22 20.59 15.69
CA ASP A 140 -9.09 20.76 16.61
C ASP A 140 -9.47 20.49 18.07
N ASP A 141 -10.73 20.72 18.44
CA ASP A 141 -11.29 20.49 19.76
C ASP A 141 -11.93 19.12 19.95
N PHE A 142 -11.79 18.23 18.94
CA PHE A 142 -12.40 16.91 18.93
C PHE A 142 -13.93 16.90 19.09
N SER A 143 -14.60 17.97 18.71
CA SER A 143 -16.06 18.00 18.63
C SER A 143 -16.57 17.11 17.51
N SER A 144 -17.82 16.64 17.63
CA SER A 144 -18.45 15.82 16.59
C SER A 144 -18.59 16.57 15.26
N LEU A 145 -18.30 15.90 14.15
CA LEU A 145 -18.53 16.43 12.81
C LEU A 145 -20.02 16.51 12.42
N GLY A 146 -20.88 15.84 13.18
CA GLY A 146 -22.31 15.81 12.96
C GLY A 146 -22.89 14.40 12.82
N GLU A 147 -24.22 14.31 12.76
CA GLU A 147 -24.90 13.03 12.54
C GLU A 147 -24.70 12.53 11.09
N ASN A 148 -24.45 11.21 10.96
CA ASN A 148 -24.19 10.55 9.69
C ASN A 148 -22.92 10.96 8.95
N GLU A 149 -21.99 11.61 9.65
CA GLU A 149 -20.70 12.00 9.11
C GLU A 149 -19.67 10.87 9.29
N TYR A 150 -19.53 10.05 8.24
CA TYR A 150 -18.65 8.89 8.20
C TYR A 150 -17.47 9.10 7.28
N GLY A 151 -16.47 8.23 7.37
CA GLY A 151 -15.36 8.20 6.43
C GLY A 151 -15.82 8.07 4.97
N SER A 152 -16.93 7.40 4.73
CA SER A 152 -17.52 7.27 3.39
C SER A 152 -18.27 8.53 2.92
N THR A 153 -18.73 9.41 3.81
CA THR A 153 -19.45 10.63 3.44
C THR A 153 -18.55 11.86 3.31
N ILE A 154 -17.47 11.93 4.11
CA ILE A 154 -16.56 13.08 4.13
C ILE A 154 -15.19 12.74 3.51
N ALA A 155 -14.43 11.81 4.11
CA ALA A 155 -13.04 11.57 3.71
C ALA A 155 -12.91 10.90 2.34
N LEU A 156 -13.78 9.93 2.02
CA LEU A 156 -13.75 9.21 0.74
C LEU A 156 -13.97 10.12 -0.47
N PRO A 157 -14.93 11.06 -0.52
CA PRO A 157 -15.07 11.97 -1.66
C PRO A 157 -13.84 12.84 -1.92
N ILE A 158 -13.16 13.29 -0.87
CA ILE A 158 -11.91 14.05 -0.98
C ILE A 158 -10.82 13.18 -1.59
N TRP A 159 -10.69 11.94 -1.11
CA TRP A 159 -9.75 10.96 -1.64
C TRP A 159 -10.04 10.64 -3.11
N ILE A 160 -11.29 10.43 -3.49
CA ILE A 160 -11.71 10.17 -4.88
C ILE A 160 -11.30 11.32 -5.79
N ASN A 161 -11.57 12.57 -5.39
CA ASN A 161 -11.22 13.74 -6.20
C ASN A 161 -9.70 13.83 -6.41
N TYR A 162 -8.91 13.61 -5.36
CA TYR A 162 -7.46 13.58 -5.47
C TYR A 162 -6.97 12.45 -6.39
N MET A 163 -7.45 11.23 -6.18
CA MET A 163 -7.01 10.07 -6.96
C MET A 163 -7.43 10.15 -8.43
N ARG A 164 -8.57 10.77 -8.73
CA ARG A 164 -8.99 11.00 -10.13
C ARG A 164 -7.92 11.75 -10.91
N ASP A 165 -7.43 12.83 -10.33
CA ASP A 165 -6.44 13.69 -10.98
C ASP A 165 -5.04 13.04 -10.96
N ALA A 166 -4.67 12.40 -9.84
CA ALA A 166 -3.38 11.74 -9.67
C ALA A 166 -3.20 10.49 -10.55
N LEU A 167 -4.29 9.80 -10.89
CA LEU A 167 -4.26 8.56 -11.69
C LEU A 167 -4.65 8.78 -13.16
N GLU A 168 -4.92 10.02 -13.59
CA GLU A 168 -5.44 10.33 -14.92
C GLU A 168 -4.58 9.72 -16.06
N ASN A 169 -3.25 9.77 -15.92
CA ASN A 169 -2.31 9.30 -16.93
C ASN A 169 -1.65 7.96 -16.59
N LEU A 170 -2.14 7.27 -15.56
CA LEU A 170 -1.62 5.96 -15.16
C LEU A 170 -2.51 4.84 -15.72
N GLU A 171 -1.88 3.89 -16.38
CA GLU A 171 -2.56 2.68 -16.86
C GLU A 171 -3.11 1.86 -15.69
N VAL A 172 -4.22 1.15 -15.95
CA VAL A 172 -4.78 0.20 -14.98
C VAL A 172 -3.85 -1.00 -14.89
N LYS A 173 -3.38 -1.32 -13.68
CA LYS A 173 -2.47 -2.44 -13.43
C LYS A 173 -3.19 -3.61 -12.78
N GLU A 174 -2.87 -4.81 -13.22
CA GLU A 174 -3.25 -6.05 -12.57
C GLU A 174 -1.98 -6.74 -12.05
N ARG A 175 -2.00 -7.18 -10.81
CA ARG A 175 -0.90 -7.95 -10.23
C ARG A 175 -1.04 -9.41 -10.56
N ASN A 176 0.08 -10.06 -10.83
CA ASN A 176 0.12 -11.51 -10.88
C ASN A 176 -0.08 -12.08 -9.47
N ILE A 177 -0.82 -13.19 -9.41
CA ILE A 177 -0.99 -13.95 -8.16
C ILE A 177 0.38 -14.52 -7.77
N PRO A 178 0.86 -14.26 -6.54
CA PRO A 178 2.11 -14.86 -6.05
C PRO A 178 2.04 -16.39 -5.98
N GLU A 179 3.20 -17.03 -6.06
CA GLU A 179 3.32 -18.48 -5.79
C GLU A 179 2.85 -18.78 -4.36
N GLY A 180 2.14 -19.89 -4.17
CA GLY A 180 1.57 -20.30 -2.88
C GLY A 180 0.20 -19.68 -2.58
N ILE A 181 -0.48 -19.13 -3.60
CA ILE A 181 -1.89 -18.74 -3.55
C ILE A 181 -2.64 -19.43 -4.68
N SER A 182 -3.72 -20.09 -4.34
CA SER A 182 -4.64 -20.72 -5.28
C SER A 182 -5.98 -20.01 -5.37
N PHE A 183 -6.56 -20.04 -6.57
CA PHE A 183 -7.89 -19.52 -6.86
C PHE A 183 -8.87 -20.69 -6.80
N VAL A 184 -9.67 -20.74 -5.77
CA VAL A 184 -10.57 -21.86 -5.49
C VAL A 184 -12.03 -21.44 -5.51
N LYS A 185 -12.91 -22.41 -5.74
CA LYS A 185 -14.34 -22.23 -5.70
C LYS A 185 -14.86 -22.60 -4.31
N VAL A 186 -15.58 -21.69 -3.66
CA VAL A 186 -16.09 -21.86 -2.31
C VAL A 186 -17.60 -21.69 -2.27
N ASN A 187 -18.26 -22.38 -1.35
CA ASN A 187 -19.67 -22.26 -1.10
C ASN A 187 -19.96 -21.00 -0.27
N LYS A 188 -20.88 -20.16 -0.72
CA LYS A 188 -21.24 -18.89 -0.06
C LYS A 188 -21.79 -19.04 1.35
N LYS A 189 -22.38 -20.20 1.68
CA LYS A 189 -23.01 -20.43 2.97
C LYS A 189 -22.08 -21.05 3.97
N THR A 190 -21.26 -22.02 3.54
CA THR A 190 -20.37 -22.78 4.44
C THR A 190 -18.96 -22.23 4.48
N GLY A 191 -18.52 -21.53 3.43
CA GLY A 191 -17.12 -21.11 3.26
C GLY A 191 -16.18 -22.24 2.84
N GLU A 192 -16.70 -23.47 2.66
CA GLU A 192 -15.90 -24.63 2.28
C GLU A 192 -15.64 -24.68 0.77
N ILE A 193 -14.56 -25.33 0.38
CA ILE A 193 -14.25 -25.58 -1.03
C ILE A 193 -15.35 -26.45 -1.64
N ASP A 194 -15.92 -25.97 -2.73
CA ASP A 194 -17.06 -26.62 -3.40
C ASP A 194 -16.88 -26.56 -4.91
N ASN A 195 -16.43 -27.66 -5.49
CA ASN A 195 -16.24 -27.79 -6.94
C ASN A 195 -17.54 -28.09 -7.71
N SER A 196 -18.68 -28.08 -7.05
CA SER A 196 -19.99 -28.27 -7.68
C SER A 196 -20.32 -27.15 -8.67
N LEU A 197 -21.30 -27.39 -9.53
CA LEU A 197 -21.85 -26.38 -10.44
C LEU A 197 -22.98 -25.55 -9.77
N ASP A 198 -23.08 -25.57 -8.45
CA ASP A 198 -24.11 -24.83 -7.72
C ASP A 198 -23.92 -23.32 -7.91
N VAL A 199 -25.03 -22.61 -8.09
CA VAL A 199 -25.12 -21.15 -8.25
C VAL A 199 -24.72 -20.40 -6.97
N GLN A 200 -24.59 -21.11 -5.82
CA GLN A 200 -24.22 -20.55 -4.52
C GLN A 200 -22.73 -20.58 -4.24
N THR A 201 -21.92 -20.78 -5.26
CA THR A 201 -20.46 -20.75 -5.14
C THR A 201 -19.91 -19.45 -5.73
N TYR A 202 -18.70 -19.07 -5.29
CA TYR A 202 -17.91 -17.99 -5.85
C TYR A 202 -16.42 -18.39 -5.80
N PHE A 203 -15.57 -17.64 -6.50
CA PHE A 203 -14.15 -17.87 -6.48
C PHE A 203 -13.49 -16.99 -5.41
N GLU A 204 -12.53 -17.59 -4.69
CA GLU A 204 -11.76 -16.96 -3.61
C GLU A 204 -10.28 -17.28 -3.76
N LEU A 205 -9.42 -16.37 -3.28
CA LEU A 205 -7.97 -16.56 -3.22
C LEU A 205 -7.59 -17.08 -1.83
N ILE A 206 -6.95 -18.24 -1.78
CA ILE A 206 -6.59 -18.91 -0.53
C ILE A 206 -5.11 -19.29 -0.56
N LEU A 207 -4.42 -19.22 0.59
CA LEU A 207 -3.08 -19.75 0.74
C LEU A 207 -3.09 -21.27 0.54
N ASP A 208 -2.12 -21.78 -0.22
CA ASP A 208 -2.06 -23.23 -0.55
C ASP A 208 -1.96 -24.11 0.71
N GLU A 209 -1.29 -23.64 1.75
CA GLU A 209 -1.21 -24.33 3.04
C GLU A 209 -2.57 -24.50 3.74
N ASN A 210 -3.59 -23.74 3.37
CA ASN A 210 -4.96 -23.85 3.90
C ASN A 210 -5.86 -24.74 3.03
N LEU A 211 -5.34 -25.36 1.96
CA LEU A 211 -6.08 -26.26 1.08
C LEU A 211 -6.00 -27.73 1.52
N GLU A 212 -5.06 -28.05 2.40
CA GLU A 212 -4.76 -29.42 2.84
C GLU A 212 -5.54 -29.84 4.11
N ASP A 213 -6.31 -28.94 4.73
CA ASP A 213 -7.17 -29.18 5.90
C ASP A 213 -8.66 -29.31 5.48
#